data_bc0a765b4ffcf60012a4d861d991101d
#
_entry.id   bc0a765b4ffcf60012a4d861d991101d
#
_cell.length_a   1.000
_cell.length_b   1.000
_cell.length_c   1.000
_cell.angle_alpha   90.00
_cell.angle_beta   90.00
_cell.angle_gamma   90.00
#
_symmetry.space_group_name_H-M   'P 1'
#
loop_
_entity.id
_entity.type
_entity.pdbx_description
1 polymer ?
#
loop_
_entity_poly.entity_id
_entity_poly.type
_entity_poly.pdbx_seq_one_letter_code
_entity_poly.pdbx_strand_id
1 'polypeptide(L)'
;MESYKQEFIEFMVESDVLKFGEFTLKSGRKSPFFMNAGAYVTGSQLKKLGQYYAKAIHDTYGDDFDVLFGPAYKGIPLGVVTAIAYSDLYGKEVRYCSDRKEEKDHGADKGSFLGSKLKDGDRVIMIEDVTTSGKSMEETVPKVKGAADVTIVGLMVSLNRMEVGKGGEKCALDEIKDLYGFDTAAIVTMEEVVECLYNKECNGKVVVDDTLKAAIDAYYEQYGAK
;
A
#
# COMPACT_ATOMS: atom_id res chain seq x y z
N MET A 1 8.02 5.52 -17.12
CA MET A 1 7.03 5.57 -16.01
C MET A 1 5.68 5.99 -16.58
N GLU A 2 4.61 5.33 -16.18
CA GLU A 2 3.23 5.67 -16.55
C GLU A 2 2.82 7.01 -15.93
N SER A 3 1.97 7.79 -16.62
CA SER A 3 1.63 9.16 -16.17
C SER A 3 0.99 9.18 -14.77
N TYR A 4 0.12 8.22 -14.46
CA TYR A 4 -0.53 8.20 -13.15
C TYR A 4 0.43 7.91 -11.99
N LYS A 5 1.53 7.20 -12.24
CA LYS A 5 2.58 6.95 -11.22
C LYS A 5 3.32 8.24 -10.89
N GLN A 6 3.67 9.02 -11.92
CA GLN A 6 4.26 10.34 -11.71
C GLN A 6 3.31 11.26 -10.92
N GLU A 7 2.04 11.33 -11.35
CA GLU A 7 1.01 12.10 -10.65
C GLU A 7 0.85 11.64 -9.19
N PHE A 8 0.94 10.33 -8.93
CA PHE A 8 0.87 9.78 -7.58
C PHE A 8 2.07 10.17 -6.72
N ILE A 9 3.29 10.18 -7.28
CA ILE A 9 4.50 10.63 -6.57
C ILE A 9 4.36 12.10 -6.17
N GLU A 10 3.97 12.97 -7.11
CA GLU A 10 3.72 14.38 -6.86
C GLU A 10 2.63 14.57 -5.79
N PHE A 11 1.54 13.81 -5.89
CA PHE A 11 0.44 13.82 -4.92
C PHE A 11 0.87 13.39 -3.51
N MET A 12 1.76 12.41 -3.36
CA MET A 12 2.30 12.02 -2.05
C MET A 12 3.10 13.16 -1.41
N VAL A 13 3.88 13.89 -2.20
CA VAL A 13 4.67 15.05 -1.73
C VAL A 13 3.75 16.23 -1.39
N GLU A 14 2.81 16.57 -2.26
CA GLU A 14 1.81 17.65 -2.05
C GLU A 14 0.96 17.44 -0.79
N SER A 15 0.64 16.19 -0.52
CA SER A 15 -0.18 15.80 0.64
C SER A 15 0.61 15.63 1.93
N ASP A 16 1.90 15.98 1.95
CA ASP A 16 2.79 15.77 3.10
C ASP A 16 2.88 14.31 3.58
N VAL A 17 2.54 13.37 2.71
CA VAL A 17 2.59 11.92 2.99
C VAL A 17 4.00 11.39 2.82
N LEU A 18 4.69 11.80 1.77
CA LEU A 18 6.09 11.49 1.53
C LEU A 18 6.92 12.75 1.75
N LYS A 19 7.86 12.69 2.70
CA LYS A 19 8.73 13.79 3.10
C LYS A 19 10.18 13.37 2.99
N PHE A 20 11.02 14.33 2.64
CA PHE A 20 12.47 14.16 2.52
C PHE A 20 13.21 15.03 3.53
N GLY A 21 14.33 14.53 4.03
CA GLY A 21 15.16 15.19 5.07
C GLY A 21 15.74 14.17 6.04
N GLU A 22 16.10 14.61 7.24
CA GLU A 22 16.62 13.72 8.28
C GLU A 22 15.50 13.28 9.23
N PHE A 23 15.18 11.98 9.23
CA PHE A 23 14.17 11.41 10.11
C PHE A 23 14.77 10.30 10.98
N THR A 24 14.32 10.21 12.21
CA THR A 24 14.62 9.06 13.07
C THR A 24 13.39 8.16 13.13
N LEU A 25 13.50 6.95 12.57
CA LEU A 25 12.43 5.95 12.58
C LEU A 25 12.22 5.38 13.99
N LYS A 26 11.08 4.70 14.22
CA LYS A 26 10.80 4.02 15.51
C LYS A 26 11.85 2.98 15.92
N SER A 27 12.56 2.42 14.93
CA SER A 27 13.69 1.51 15.16
C SER A 27 14.97 2.20 15.62
N GLY A 28 15.00 3.54 15.69
CA GLY A 28 16.22 4.34 15.91
C GLY A 28 17.04 4.59 14.65
N ARG A 29 16.69 3.98 13.51
CA ARG A 29 17.37 4.15 12.23
C ARG A 29 17.20 5.59 11.72
N LYS A 30 18.28 6.20 11.22
CA LYS A 30 18.23 7.46 10.47
C LYS A 30 17.78 7.18 9.04
N SER A 31 16.79 7.91 8.54
CA SER A 31 16.28 7.77 7.17
C SER A 31 16.23 9.12 6.48
N PRO A 32 16.62 9.23 5.20
CA PRO A 32 16.53 10.46 4.43
C PRO A 32 15.12 10.75 3.90
N PHE A 33 14.19 9.90 4.17
CA PHE A 33 12.77 10.07 3.82
C PHE A 33 11.85 9.45 4.86
N PHE A 34 10.62 9.94 4.90
CA PHE A 34 9.58 9.45 5.80
C PHE A 34 8.24 9.42 5.08
N MET A 35 7.48 8.35 5.26
CA MET A 35 6.14 8.21 4.73
C MET A 35 5.11 8.06 5.85
N ASN A 36 4.04 8.84 5.77
CA ASN A 36 2.89 8.75 6.68
C ASN A 36 1.57 8.85 5.91
N ALA A 37 1.01 7.72 5.52
CA ALA A 37 -0.29 7.67 4.85
C ALA A 37 -1.47 8.21 5.69
N GLY A 38 -1.28 8.38 6.99
CA GLY A 38 -2.25 9.07 7.86
C GLY A 38 -2.42 10.56 7.58
N ALA A 39 -1.59 11.15 6.71
CA ALA A 39 -1.73 12.54 6.29
C ALA A 39 -2.80 12.76 5.19
N TYR A 40 -3.33 11.71 4.59
CA TYR A 40 -4.52 11.82 3.72
C TYR A 40 -5.77 12.00 4.57
N VAL A 41 -6.21 13.23 4.76
CA VAL A 41 -7.29 13.57 5.71
C VAL A 41 -8.50 14.26 5.06
N THR A 42 -8.40 14.69 3.79
CA THR A 42 -9.50 15.36 3.10
C THR A 42 -10.20 14.43 2.11
N GLY A 43 -11.49 14.69 1.84
CA GLY A 43 -12.25 13.89 0.87
C GLY A 43 -11.65 13.92 -0.54
N SER A 44 -11.06 15.05 -0.97
CA SER A 44 -10.37 15.16 -2.24
C SER A 44 -9.10 14.31 -2.31
N GLN A 45 -8.32 14.27 -1.23
CA GLN A 45 -7.16 13.40 -1.14
C GLN A 45 -7.56 11.92 -1.16
N LEU A 46 -8.56 11.53 -0.38
CA LEU A 46 -9.06 10.15 -0.32
C LEU A 46 -9.63 9.70 -1.67
N LYS A 47 -10.36 10.58 -2.37
CA LYS A 47 -10.84 10.29 -3.74
C LYS A 47 -9.69 10.01 -4.71
N LYS A 48 -8.67 10.88 -4.76
CA LYS A 48 -7.50 10.70 -5.61
C LYS A 48 -6.74 9.41 -5.24
N LEU A 49 -6.53 9.17 -3.95
CA LEU A 49 -5.87 7.96 -3.44
C LEU A 49 -6.56 6.70 -3.94
N GLY A 50 -7.89 6.62 -3.83
CA GLY A 50 -8.67 5.50 -4.35
C GLY A 50 -8.49 5.30 -5.85
N GLN A 51 -8.44 6.37 -6.63
CA GLN A 51 -8.22 6.32 -8.08
C GLN A 51 -6.82 5.77 -8.43
N TYR A 52 -5.76 6.15 -7.71
CA TYR A 52 -4.42 5.63 -7.94
C TYR A 52 -4.31 4.13 -7.61
N TYR A 53 -4.90 3.72 -6.49
CA TYR A 53 -4.97 2.29 -6.16
C TYR A 53 -5.78 1.50 -7.20
N ALA A 54 -6.94 2.00 -7.62
CA ALA A 54 -7.77 1.34 -8.62
C ALA A 54 -7.03 1.15 -9.95
N LYS A 55 -6.32 2.18 -10.44
CA LYS A 55 -5.50 2.10 -11.65
C LYS A 55 -4.37 1.06 -11.50
N ALA A 56 -3.62 1.11 -10.40
CA ALA A 56 -2.53 0.18 -10.17
C ALA A 56 -3.01 -1.27 -10.04
N ILE A 57 -4.13 -1.50 -9.38
CA ILE A 57 -4.74 -2.83 -9.26
C ILE A 57 -5.19 -3.33 -10.64
N HIS A 58 -5.87 -2.50 -11.42
CA HIS A 58 -6.30 -2.86 -12.77
C HIS A 58 -5.12 -3.22 -13.68
N ASP A 59 -4.07 -2.40 -13.67
CA ASP A 59 -2.89 -2.61 -14.51
C ASP A 59 -2.10 -3.87 -14.09
N THR A 60 -2.07 -4.18 -12.79
CA THR A 60 -1.28 -5.29 -12.26
C THR A 60 -2.03 -6.61 -12.25
N TYR A 61 -3.29 -6.60 -11.80
CA TYR A 61 -4.08 -7.82 -11.53
C TYR A 61 -5.28 -7.98 -12.47
N GLY A 62 -5.58 -6.97 -13.30
CA GLY A 62 -6.77 -6.98 -14.16
C GLY A 62 -8.07 -6.90 -13.35
N ASP A 63 -9.14 -7.43 -13.96
CA ASP A 63 -10.49 -7.38 -13.40
C ASP A 63 -10.95 -8.69 -12.73
N ASP A 64 -10.08 -9.72 -12.68
CA ASP A 64 -10.48 -11.03 -12.19
C ASP A 64 -10.31 -11.15 -10.65
N PHE A 65 -11.09 -10.34 -9.93
CA PHE A 65 -11.20 -10.39 -8.46
C PHE A 65 -12.59 -9.88 -8.02
N ASP A 66 -13.00 -10.21 -6.79
CA ASP A 66 -14.34 -9.92 -6.27
C ASP A 66 -14.31 -8.96 -5.08
N VAL A 67 -13.25 -9.01 -4.27
CA VAL A 67 -13.16 -8.33 -2.99
C VAL A 67 -11.83 -7.62 -2.82
N LEU A 68 -11.90 -6.37 -2.33
CA LEU A 68 -10.76 -5.65 -1.77
C LEU A 68 -10.76 -5.82 -0.26
N PHE A 69 -9.68 -6.38 0.29
CA PHE A 69 -9.53 -6.58 1.71
C PHE A 69 -8.50 -5.61 2.29
N GLY A 70 -8.96 -4.70 3.13
CA GLY A 70 -8.09 -3.72 3.81
C GLY A 70 -7.98 -4.01 5.30
N PRO A 71 -6.80 -4.43 5.82
CA PRO A 71 -6.61 -4.68 7.24
C PRO A 71 -6.87 -3.45 8.12
N ALA A 72 -7.52 -3.66 9.28
CA ALA A 72 -7.78 -2.58 10.22
C ALA A 72 -6.46 -2.02 10.80
N TYR A 73 -6.30 -0.70 10.94
CA TYR A 73 -7.37 0.30 10.74
C TYR A 73 -7.21 1.09 9.43
N LYS A 74 -5.99 1.32 8.95
CA LYS A 74 -5.72 2.16 7.77
C LYS A 74 -6.23 1.52 6.46
N GLY A 75 -6.23 0.21 6.36
CA GLY A 75 -6.76 -0.51 5.21
C GLY A 75 -8.27 -0.35 5.03
N ILE A 76 -9.02 -0.03 6.10
CA ILE A 76 -10.48 0.18 6.01
C ILE A 76 -10.80 1.32 5.03
N PRO A 77 -10.36 2.58 5.26
CA PRO A 77 -10.66 3.65 4.31
C PRO A 77 -10.04 3.39 2.93
N LEU A 78 -8.85 2.77 2.83
CA LEU A 78 -8.26 2.40 1.55
C LEU A 78 -9.14 1.45 0.76
N GLY A 79 -9.63 0.38 1.37
CA GLY A 79 -10.52 -0.57 0.71
C GLY A 79 -11.80 0.09 0.20
N VAL A 80 -12.42 0.97 1.01
CA VAL A 80 -13.63 1.68 0.66
C VAL A 80 -13.42 2.64 -0.52
N VAL A 81 -12.42 3.53 -0.43
CA VAL A 81 -12.20 4.54 -1.50
C VAL A 81 -11.73 3.89 -2.80
N THR A 82 -10.99 2.79 -2.72
CA THR A 82 -10.55 2.03 -3.89
C THR A 82 -11.72 1.29 -4.55
N ALA A 83 -12.62 0.68 -3.78
CA ALA A 83 -13.81 0.02 -4.33
C ALA A 83 -14.71 1.02 -5.07
N ILE A 84 -14.95 2.22 -4.49
CA ILE A 84 -15.69 3.30 -5.14
C ILE A 84 -15.00 3.71 -6.46
N ALA A 85 -13.69 3.97 -6.40
CA ALA A 85 -12.94 4.41 -7.57
C ALA A 85 -12.89 3.35 -8.68
N TYR A 86 -12.80 2.06 -8.30
CA TYR A 86 -12.78 0.95 -9.25
C TYR A 86 -14.12 0.82 -10.00
N SER A 87 -15.23 0.96 -9.28
CA SER A 87 -16.58 0.99 -9.87
C SER A 87 -16.74 2.19 -10.82
N ASP A 88 -16.30 3.38 -10.40
CA ASP A 88 -16.39 4.60 -11.22
C ASP A 88 -15.53 4.52 -12.50
N LEU A 89 -14.31 3.99 -12.41
CA LEU A 89 -13.36 3.98 -13.54
C LEU A 89 -13.59 2.83 -14.52
N TYR A 90 -13.96 1.65 -14.01
CA TYR A 90 -14.01 0.42 -14.80
C TYR A 90 -15.41 -0.21 -14.89
N GLY A 91 -16.43 0.40 -14.24
CA GLY A 91 -17.80 -0.09 -14.26
C GLY A 91 -17.98 -1.46 -13.59
N LYS A 92 -17.00 -1.90 -12.79
CA LYS A 92 -17.02 -3.17 -12.09
C LYS A 92 -17.40 -2.98 -10.63
N GLU A 93 -18.45 -3.66 -10.19
CA GLU A 93 -18.82 -3.73 -8.79
C GLU A 93 -17.82 -4.58 -8.02
N VAL A 94 -17.13 -3.95 -7.07
CA VAL A 94 -16.14 -4.57 -6.18
C VAL A 94 -16.62 -4.46 -4.74
N ARG A 95 -16.64 -5.58 -4.03
CA ARG A 95 -16.96 -5.60 -2.60
C ARG A 95 -15.74 -5.21 -1.77
N TYR A 96 -15.96 -4.52 -0.64
CA TYR A 96 -14.88 -4.32 0.33
C TYR A 96 -15.10 -5.19 1.58
N CYS A 97 -14.02 -5.63 2.18
CA CYS A 97 -13.98 -6.33 3.45
C CYS A 97 -12.79 -5.84 4.28
N SER A 98 -12.93 -5.87 5.58
CA SER A 98 -11.86 -5.53 6.53
C SER A 98 -11.99 -6.39 7.76
N ASP A 99 -10.87 -6.68 8.45
CA ASP A 99 -10.96 -7.33 9.74
C ASP A 99 -11.30 -6.32 10.85
N ARG A 100 -11.74 -6.86 11.99
CA ARG A 100 -11.86 -6.12 13.26
C ARG A 100 -10.68 -6.50 14.15
N LYS A 101 -10.16 -5.55 14.91
CA LYS A 101 -9.15 -5.85 15.94
C LYS A 101 -9.79 -6.51 17.17
N GLU A 102 -11.08 -6.26 17.39
CA GLU A 102 -11.85 -6.85 18.48
C GLU A 102 -13.11 -7.51 17.92
N GLU A 103 -13.41 -8.72 18.34
CA GLU A 103 -14.64 -9.41 17.96
C GLU A 103 -15.86 -8.71 18.55
N LYS A 104 -16.91 -8.58 17.74
CA LYS A 104 -18.16 -7.99 18.19
C LYS A 104 -19.16 -9.09 18.59
N ASP A 105 -19.46 -9.14 19.88
CA ASP A 105 -20.36 -10.17 20.47
C ASP A 105 -21.86 -9.88 20.25
N HIS A 106 -22.22 -8.63 19.89
CA HIS A 106 -23.61 -8.17 19.88
C HIS A 106 -24.00 -7.48 18.57
N GLY A 107 -25.30 -7.53 18.24
CA GLY A 107 -25.90 -6.84 17.08
C GLY A 107 -25.98 -7.70 15.83
N ALA A 108 -26.50 -7.10 14.75
CA ALA A 108 -26.71 -7.77 13.46
C ALA A 108 -25.40 -8.17 12.76
N ASP A 109 -24.31 -7.44 13.05
CA ASP A 109 -22.99 -7.65 12.46
C ASP A 109 -22.04 -8.34 13.45
N LYS A 110 -22.40 -9.52 13.93
CA LYS A 110 -21.52 -10.37 14.74
C LYS A 110 -20.34 -10.86 13.90
N GLY A 111 -19.13 -10.89 14.50
CA GLY A 111 -17.97 -11.54 13.92
C GLY A 111 -16.75 -10.63 13.76
N SER A 112 -15.72 -11.20 13.15
CA SER A 112 -14.37 -10.65 13.03
C SER A 112 -14.19 -9.72 11.82
N PHE A 113 -15.22 -9.53 10.97
CA PHE A 113 -15.13 -8.76 9.74
C PHE A 113 -16.10 -7.58 9.70
N LEU A 114 -15.75 -6.60 8.86
CA LEU A 114 -16.50 -5.39 8.54
C LEU A 114 -16.70 -5.33 7.02
N GLY A 115 -17.86 -4.82 6.58
CA GLY A 115 -18.19 -4.74 5.16
C GLY A 115 -18.79 -6.05 4.64
N SER A 116 -18.36 -6.50 3.47
CA SER A 116 -18.84 -7.74 2.86
C SER A 116 -18.33 -8.98 3.60
N LYS A 117 -19.16 -9.99 3.71
CA LYS A 117 -18.70 -11.33 4.11
C LYS A 117 -17.93 -11.97 2.95
N LEU A 118 -16.85 -12.67 3.28
CA LEU A 118 -16.13 -13.52 2.35
C LEU A 118 -16.95 -14.79 2.07
N LYS A 119 -16.88 -15.29 0.85
CA LYS A 119 -17.61 -16.47 0.37
C LYS A 119 -16.65 -17.43 -0.31
N ASP A 120 -16.98 -18.70 -0.33
CA ASP A 120 -16.23 -19.70 -1.07
C ASP A 120 -16.17 -19.33 -2.56
N GLY A 121 -14.97 -19.42 -3.12
CA GLY A 121 -14.67 -19.04 -4.49
C GLY A 121 -14.33 -17.56 -4.68
N ASP A 122 -14.45 -16.70 -3.66
CA ASP A 122 -14.05 -15.29 -3.78
C ASP A 122 -12.56 -15.15 -4.12
N ARG A 123 -12.27 -14.24 -5.02
CA ARG A 123 -10.93 -13.80 -5.39
C ARG A 123 -10.66 -12.47 -4.70
N VAL A 124 -9.65 -12.43 -3.85
CA VAL A 124 -9.40 -11.33 -2.92
C VAL A 124 -8.09 -10.64 -3.25
N ILE A 125 -8.11 -9.31 -3.38
CA ILE A 125 -6.90 -8.48 -3.37
C ILE A 125 -6.76 -7.83 -2.00
N MET A 126 -5.62 -8.07 -1.36
CA MET A 126 -5.24 -7.38 -0.12
C MET A 126 -4.74 -5.98 -0.45
N ILE A 127 -5.07 -4.99 0.39
CA ILE A 127 -4.69 -3.60 0.15
C ILE A 127 -4.15 -2.98 1.44
N GLU A 128 -2.96 -2.39 1.39
CA GLU A 128 -2.34 -1.68 2.50
C GLU A 128 -1.66 -0.39 2.08
N ASP A 129 -1.31 0.47 3.05
CA ASP A 129 -0.56 1.70 2.78
C ASP A 129 0.90 1.39 2.44
N VAL A 130 1.63 0.78 3.34
CA VAL A 130 3.01 0.30 3.19
C VAL A 130 3.23 -0.92 4.05
N THR A 131 4.20 -1.74 3.68
CA THR A 131 4.68 -2.83 4.53
C THR A 131 6.20 -2.76 4.70
N THR A 132 6.68 -3.00 5.92
CA THR A 132 8.11 -3.04 6.25
C THR A 132 8.52 -4.36 6.86
N SER A 133 7.62 -5.04 7.54
CA SER A 133 7.87 -6.28 8.26
C SER A 133 6.93 -7.41 7.91
N GLY A 134 5.94 -7.18 7.04
CA GLY A 134 4.93 -8.17 6.71
C GLY A 134 3.96 -8.54 7.85
N LYS A 135 4.08 -7.92 9.03
CA LYS A 135 3.31 -8.29 10.22
C LYS A 135 1.80 -8.25 10.00
N SER A 136 1.31 -7.29 9.25
CA SER A 136 -0.11 -7.18 8.95
C SER A 136 -0.60 -8.38 8.15
N MET A 137 0.19 -8.87 7.19
CA MET A 137 -0.14 -10.06 6.41
C MET A 137 -0.07 -11.32 7.28
N GLU A 138 0.90 -11.42 8.21
CA GLU A 138 0.97 -12.54 9.17
C GLU A 138 -0.32 -12.63 10.00
N GLU A 139 -0.92 -11.49 10.37
CA GLU A 139 -2.14 -11.44 11.17
C GLU A 139 -3.41 -11.67 10.34
N THR A 140 -3.45 -11.19 9.09
CA THR A 140 -4.69 -11.12 8.30
C THR A 140 -4.86 -12.25 7.30
N VAL A 141 -3.80 -12.77 6.68
CA VAL A 141 -3.90 -13.88 5.72
C VAL A 141 -4.56 -15.11 6.34
N PRO A 142 -4.20 -15.56 7.57
CA PRO A 142 -4.88 -16.68 8.22
C PRO A 142 -6.36 -16.42 8.49
N LYS A 143 -6.73 -15.17 8.85
CA LYS A 143 -8.15 -14.80 9.07
C LYS A 143 -8.95 -14.87 7.79
N VAL A 144 -8.41 -14.33 6.68
CA VAL A 144 -9.06 -14.33 5.37
C VAL A 144 -9.26 -15.75 4.87
N LYS A 145 -8.21 -16.59 4.91
CA LYS A 145 -8.28 -18.00 4.51
C LYS A 145 -9.14 -18.85 5.44
N GLY A 146 -9.25 -18.49 6.71
CA GLY A 146 -10.10 -19.18 7.68
C GLY A 146 -11.57 -18.81 7.62
N ALA A 147 -11.93 -17.72 6.94
CA ALA A 147 -13.32 -17.26 6.83
C ALA A 147 -14.13 -17.98 5.75
N ALA A 148 -13.50 -18.34 4.64
CA ALA A 148 -14.08 -19.04 3.51
C ALA A 148 -12.97 -19.62 2.62
N ASP A 149 -13.31 -20.51 1.70
CA ASP A 149 -12.37 -21.03 0.69
C ASP A 149 -12.15 -19.97 -0.41
N VAL A 150 -11.21 -19.05 -0.13
CA VAL A 150 -10.91 -17.92 -1.01
C VAL A 150 -9.53 -18.02 -1.64
N THR A 151 -9.38 -17.42 -2.82
CA THR A 151 -8.08 -17.23 -3.47
C THR A 151 -7.59 -15.80 -3.22
N ILE A 152 -6.46 -15.64 -2.53
CA ILE A 152 -5.80 -14.32 -2.48
C ILE A 152 -5.02 -14.16 -3.79
N VAL A 153 -5.45 -13.19 -4.60
CA VAL A 153 -4.86 -12.86 -5.92
C VAL A 153 -3.56 -12.11 -5.74
N GLY A 154 -3.53 -11.16 -4.80
CA GLY A 154 -2.33 -10.37 -4.56
C GLY A 154 -2.48 -9.36 -3.43
N LEU A 155 -1.37 -8.66 -3.18
CA LEU A 155 -1.28 -7.51 -2.27
C LEU A 155 -0.86 -6.27 -3.05
N MET A 156 -1.62 -5.18 -2.92
CA MET A 156 -1.26 -3.86 -3.44
C MET A 156 -0.94 -2.90 -2.29
N VAL A 157 0.23 -2.26 -2.35
CA VAL A 157 0.62 -1.18 -1.43
C VAL A 157 0.88 0.12 -2.19
N SER A 158 0.93 1.25 -1.52
CA SER A 158 1.21 2.54 -2.19
C SER A 158 2.68 2.68 -2.59
N LEU A 159 3.59 2.32 -1.72
CA LEU A 159 5.02 2.49 -1.91
C LEU A 159 5.79 1.24 -1.49
N ASN A 160 6.57 0.66 -2.41
CA ASN A 160 7.64 -0.25 -2.05
C ASN A 160 8.88 0.56 -1.65
N ARG A 161 9.21 0.51 -0.37
CA ARG A 161 10.39 1.21 0.16
C ARG A 161 11.71 0.57 -0.26
N MET A 162 11.66 -0.65 -0.83
CA MET A 162 12.84 -1.41 -1.29
C MET A 162 13.91 -1.64 -0.21
N GLU A 163 13.49 -1.61 1.05
CA GLU A 163 14.35 -1.90 2.21
C GLU A 163 14.29 -3.39 2.55
N VAL A 164 15.38 -3.92 3.11
CA VAL A 164 15.41 -5.29 3.62
C VAL A 164 14.30 -5.51 4.65
N GLY A 165 13.59 -6.61 4.48
CA GLY A 165 12.57 -7.08 5.39
C GLY A 165 13.17 -7.76 6.63
N LYS A 166 12.38 -8.59 7.30
CA LYS A 166 12.82 -9.33 8.50
C LYS A 166 13.90 -10.37 8.21
N GLY A 167 13.90 -10.96 7.03
CA GLY A 167 14.87 -11.96 6.58
C GLY A 167 16.25 -11.40 6.30
N GLY A 168 16.38 -10.08 6.12
CA GLY A 168 17.66 -9.37 5.96
C GLY A 168 18.26 -9.39 4.55
N GLU A 169 17.57 -9.96 3.55
CA GLU A 169 18.02 -10.01 2.16
C GLU A 169 17.01 -9.36 1.20
N LYS A 170 15.79 -9.89 1.15
CA LYS A 170 14.71 -9.44 0.28
C LYS A 170 13.92 -8.28 0.89
N CYS A 171 13.17 -7.55 0.08
CA CYS A 171 12.21 -6.59 0.60
C CYS A 171 10.98 -7.29 1.17
N ALA A 172 10.20 -6.60 2.00
CA ALA A 172 9.03 -7.17 2.65
C ALA A 172 7.98 -7.72 1.68
N LEU A 173 7.83 -7.10 0.50
CA LEU A 173 6.89 -7.59 -0.52
C LEU A 173 7.34 -8.93 -1.09
N ASP A 174 8.64 -9.10 -1.38
CA ASP A 174 9.17 -10.37 -1.87
C ASP A 174 9.09 -11.47 -0.80
N GLU A 175 9.37 -11.13 0.47
CA GLU A 175 9.22 -12.09 1.58
C GLU A 175 7.76 -12.55 1.73
N ILE A 176 6.78 -11.64 1.58
CA ILE A 176 5.35 -11.98 1.62
C ILE A 176 4.98 -12.90 0.45
N LYS A 177 5.46 -12.58 -0.75
CA LYS A 177 5.23 -13.41 -1.94
C LYS A 177 5.78 -14.82 -1.75
N ASP A 178 7.02 -14.95 -1.27
CA ASP A 178 7.64 -16.26 -1.02
C ASP A 178 6.90 -17.07 0.05
N LEU A 179 6.44 -16.38 1.11
CA LEU A 179 5.80 -17.04 2.25
C LEU A 179 4.37 -17.52 1.94
N TYR A 180 3.61 -16.73 1.21
CA TYR A 180 2.17 -16.98 1.00
C TYR A 180 1.80 -17.44 -0.40
N GLY A 181 2.69 -17.28 -1.39
CA GLY A 181 2.51 -17.75 -2.77
C GLY A 181 1.56 -16.92 -3.63
N PHE A 182 1.19 -15.70 -3.21
CA PHE A 182 0.44 -14.76 -4.04
C PHE A 182 1.32 -13.58 -4.48
N ASP A 183 0.93 -12.90 -5.54
CA ASP A 183 1.68 -11.77 -6.07
C ASP A 183 1.60 -10.54 -5.17
N THR A 184 2.66 -9.74 -5.18
CA THR A 184 2.75 -8.49 -4.42
C THR A 184 3.20 -7.37 -5.34
N ALA A 185 2.60 -6.19 -5.20
CA ALA A 185 2.94 -5.02 -5.99
C ALA A 185 2.79 -3.73 -5.19
N ALA A 186 3.38 -2.67 -5.71
CA ALA A 186 3.22 -1.31 -5.23
C ALA A 186 2.80 -0.39 -6.36
N ILE A 187 2.08 0.69 -6.05
CA ILE A 187 1.79 1.74 -7.04
C ILE A 187 3.10 2.30 -7.58
N VAL A 188 4.04 2.60 -6.68
CA VAL A 188 5.40 3.05 -7.04
C VAL A 188 6.46 2.42 -6.14
N THR A 189 7.68 2.38 -6.63
CA THR A 189 8.88 2.04 -5.84
C THR A 189 9.62 3.30 -5.43
N MET A 190 10.50 3.21 -4.42
CA MET A 190 11.31 4.34 -4.02
C MET A 190 12.35 4.73 -5.10
N GLU A 191 12.78 3.78 -5.93
CA GLU A 191 13.61 4.05 -7.11
C GLU A 191 12.86 4.93 -8.12
N GLU A 192 11.60 4.58 -8.47
CA GLU A 192 10.74 5.39 -9.33
C GLU A 192 10.49 6.81 -8.75
N VAL A 193 10.33 6.90 -7.43
CA VAL A 193 10.19 8.19 -6.73
C VAL A 193 11.42 9.06 -6.89
N VAL A 194 12.61 8.50 -6.66
CA VAL A 194 13.87 9.24 -6.81
C VAL A 194 14.10 9.65 -8.26
N GLU A 195 13.89 8.75 -9.23
CA GLU A 195 13.98 9.07 -10.66
C GLU A 195 13.03 10.19 -11.08
N CYS A 196 11.81 10.20 -10.52
CA CYS A 196 10.80 11.20 -10.80
C CYS A 196 11.17 12.59 -10.25
N LEU A 197 11.74 12.67 -9.05
CA LEU A 197 11.94 13.92 -8.30
C LEU A 197 13.37 14.48 -8.36
N TYR A 198 14.37 13.67 -8.75
CA TYR A 198 15.77 14.08 -8.72
C TYR A 198 16.05 15.25 -9.66
N ASN A 199 16.49 16.38 -9.08
CA ASN A 199 16.75 17.64 -9.77
C ASN A 199 15.56 18.15 -10.63
N LYS A 200 14.34 17.76 -10.27
CA LYS A 200 13.12 18.24 -10.90
C LYS A 200 12.25 19.02 -9.91
N GLU A 201 11.58 20.04 -10.42
CA GLU A 201 10.64 20.80 -9.60
C GLU A 201 9.36 19.99 -9.36
N CYS A 202 8.98 19.90 -8.10
CA CYS A 202 7.68 19.46 -7.64
C CYS A 202 7.08 20.59 -6.79
N ASN A 203 5.94 21.15 -7.20
CA ASN A 203 5.30 22.30 -6.55
C ASN A 203 6.22 23.53 -6.37
N GLY A 204 7.02 23.83 -7.41
CA GLY A 204 7.92 25.00 -7.42
C GLY A 204 9.16 24.84 -6.55
N LYS A 205 9.50 23.61 -6.15
CA LYS A 205 10.71 23.31 -5.37
C LYS A 205 11.38 22.04 -5.89
N VAL A 206 12.69 22.02 -5.91
CA VAL A 206 13.46 20.79 -6.07
C VAL A 206 13.45 20.06 -4.73
N VAL A 207 12.77 18.92 -4.68
CA VAL A 207 12.58 18.15 -3.44
C VAL A 207 13.75 17.21 -3.21
N VAL A 208 14.28 16.59 -4.26
CA VAL A 208 15.44 15.71 -4.23
C VAL A 208 16.57 16.34 -5.03
N ASP A 209 17.47 17.01 -4.34
CA ASP A 209 18.70 17.58 -4.89
C ASP A 209 19.88 16.59 -4.82
N ASP A 210 21.07 16.99 -5.26
CA ASP A 210 22.27 16.15 -5.24
C ASP A 210 22.65 15.69 -3.83
N THR A 211 22.48 16.55 -2.83
CA THR A 211 22.81 16.24 -1.42
C THR A 211 21.88 15.17 -0.89
N LEU A 212 20.59 15.32 -1.11
CA LEU A 212 19.58 14.37 -0.66
C LEU A 212 19.69 13.05 -1.44
N LYS A 213 19.96 13.12 -2.76
CA LYS A 213 20.20 11.91 -3.57
C LYS A 213 21.36 11.10 -3.01
N ALA A 214 22.48 11.73 -2.70
CA ALA A 214 23.65 11.06 -2.09
C ALA A 214 23.30 10.43 -0.73
N ALA A 215 22.48 11.11 0.09
CA ALA A 215 22.03 10.55 1.37
C ALA A 215 21.10 9.33 1.17
N ILE A 216 20.24 9.35 0.16
CA ILE A 216 19.38 8.22 -0.20
C ILE A 216 20.23 7.04 -0.69
N ASP A 217 21.23 7.28 -1.55
CA ASP A 217 22.11 6.23 -2.05
C ASP A 217 22.87 5.55 -0.92
N ALA A 218 23.49 6.33 -0.02
CA ALA A 218 24.18 5.81 1.17
C ALA A 218 23.23 5.03 2.10
N TYR A 219 21.99 5.46 2.21
CA TYR A 219 20.97 4.73 2.97
C TYR A 219 20.67 3.35 2.35
N TYR A 220 20.51 3.28 1.01
CA TYR A 220 20.24 2.02 0.32
C TYR A 220 21.46 1.09 0.24
N GLU A 221 22.69 1.61 0.24
CA GLU A 221 23.91 0.78 0.39
C GLU A 221 23.87 -0.02 1.71
N GLN A 222 23.29 0.54 2.76
CA GLN A 222 23.21 -0.08 4.09
C GLN A 222 21.94 -0.89 4.32
N TYR A 223 20.79 -0.42 3.82
CA TYR A 223 19.48 -0.95 4.18
C TYR A 223 18.63 -1.40 2.99
N GLY A 224 19.12 -1.25 1.77
CA GLY A 224 18.43 -1.67 0.56
C GLY A 224 18.35 -3.19 0.44
N ALA A 225 17.23 -3.69 -0.06
CA ALA A 225 17.09 -5.09 -0.46
C ALA A 225 17.99 -5.38 -1.67
N LYS A 226 18.48 -6.61 -1.76
CA LYS A 226 19.41 -7.07 -2.81
C LYS A 226 18.71 -7.97 -3.81
#